data_6529af96480edc7e42665d532101f461
#
_entry.id   6529af96480edc7e42665d532101f461
#
_cell.length_a   1.000
_cell.length_b   1.000
_cell.length_c   1.000
_cell.angle_alpha   90.00
_cell.angle_beta   90.00
_cell.angle_gamma   90.00
#
_symmetry.space_group_name_H-M   'P 1'
#
loop_
_entity.id
_entity.type
_entity.pdbx_description
1 polymer ?
#
loop_
_entity_poly.entity_id
_entity_poly.type
_entity_poly.pdbx_seq_one_letter_code
_entity_poly.pdbx_strand_id
1 'polypeptide(L)'
;RRALKSQLVRLMMHVIKWKIQPDKRTRSWLVSINHARFSIEDIREDKPSLTRRFIEEDLWDVCFRRALLEAQDETGSSETVEFLTWEEVFETRYRLPNA
;
A
#
# COMPACT_ATOMS: atom_id res chain seq x y z
N ARG A 1 9.52 2.57 -13.74
CA ARG A 1 9.91 2.45 -12.32
C ARG A 1 9.28 3.51 -11.44
N ARG A 2 9.29 4.75 -11.89
CA ARG A 2 8.72 5.85 -11.11
C ARG A 2 7.23 5.63 -10.85
N ALA A 3 6.49 5.21 -11.86
CA ALA A 3 5.06 4.95 -11.72
C ALA A 3 4.80 3.82 -10.73
N LEU A 4 5.59 2.74 -10.82
CA LEU A 4 5.48 1.62 -9.91
C LEU A 4 5.76 2.05 -8.47
N LYS A 5 6.83 2.81 -8.28
CA LYS A 5 7.22 3.29 -6.96
C LYS A 5 6.13 4.16 -6.33
N SER A 6 5.58 5.11 -7.11
CA SER A 6 4.51 5.98 -6.64
C SER A 6 3.27 5.20 -6.23
N GLN A 7 2.87 4.22 -7.05
CA GLN A 7 1.69 3.41 -6.74
C GLN A 7 1.92 2.50 -5.55
N LEU A 8 3.14 1.98 -5.39
CA LEU A 8 3.46 1.14 -4.24
C LEU A 8 3.43 1.94 -2.94
N VAL A 9 3.98 3.16 -2.94
CA VAL A 9 3.89 4.05 -1.77
C VAL A 9 2.43 4.33 -1.44
N ARG A 10 1.61 4.66 -2.44
CA ARG A 10 0.19 4.93 -2.23
C ARG A 10 -0.54 3.72 -1.65
N LEU A 11 -0.27 2.54 -2.20
CA LEU A 11 -0.88 1.30 -1.73
C LEU A 11 -0.50 1.01 -0.28
N MET A 12 0.79 1.06 0.02
CA MET A 12 1.28 0.81 1.37
C MET A 12 0.74 1.83 2.37
N MET A 13 0.67 3.10 1.98
CA MET A 13 0.15 4.15 2.84
C MET A 13 -1.30 3.85 3.25
N HIS A 14 -2.14 3.45 2.31
CA HIS A 14 -3.54 3.15 2.63
C HIS A 14 -3.68 1.87 3.47
N VAL A 15 -2.83 0.87 3.24
CA VAL A 15 -2.82 -0.34 4.08
C VAL A 15 -2.40 0.03 5.51
N ILE A 16 -1.39 0.88 5.66
CA ILE A 16 -0.95 1.34 6.98
C ILE A 16 -2.07 2.11 7.69
N LYS A 17 -2.70 3.05 6.99
CA LYS A 17 -3.84 3.80 7.56
C LYS A 17 -4.93 2.85 8.03
N TRP A 18 -5.22 1.84 7.24
CA TRP A 18 -6.22 0.82 7.59
C TRP A 18 -5.86 0.13 8.90
N LYS A 19 -4.58 -0.16 9.12
CA LYS A 19 -4.12 -0.86 10.32
C LYS A 19 -4.08 0.03 11.55
N ILE A 20 -3.65 1.28 11.42
CA ILE A 20 -3.44 2.16 12.58
C ILE A 20 -4.68 2.98 12.94
N GLN A 21 -5.68 3.04 12.08
CA GLN A 21 -6.89 3.82 12.31
C GLN A 21 -8.14 2.97 12.03
N PRO A 22 -8.37 1.88 12.78
CA PRO A 22 -9.48 0.97 12.49
C PRO A 22 -10.85 1.61 12.58
N ASP A 23 -11.03 2.64 13.40
CA ASP A 23 -12.29 3.36 13.54
C ASP A 23 -12.47 4.48 12.52
N LYS A 24 -11.50 4.72 11.67
CA LYS A 24 -11.56 5.74 10.61
C LYS A 24 -11.64 5.15 9.20
N ARG A 25 -11.75 3.84 9.09
CA ARG A 25 -11.78 3.14 7.80
C ARG A 25 -12.98 3.60 6.97
N THR A 26 -12.75 3.87 5.69
CA THR A 26 -13.78 4.35 4.78
C THR A 26 -13.76 3.55 3.49
N ARG A 27 -14.85 3.67 2.73
CA ARG A 27 -14.93 3.11 1.39
C ARG A 27 -13.86 3.73 0.48
N SER A 28 -13.56 5.00 0.67
CA SER A 28 -12.53 5.69 -0.10
C SER A 28 -11.17 5.01 0.05
N TRP A 29 -10.83 4.56 1.26
CA TRP A 29 -9.57 3.84 1.47
C TRP A 29 -9.55 2.50 0.75
N LEU A 30 -10.69 1.80 0.75
CA LEU A 30 -10.81 0.53 0.00
C LEU A 30 -10.61 0.75 -1.50
N VAL A 31 -11.25 1.78 -2.04
CA VAL A 31 -11.12 2.11 -3.46
C VAL A 31 -9.67 2.45 -3.78
N SER A 32 -9.00 3.21 -2.93
CA SER A 32 -7.59 3.58 -3.14
C SER A 32 -6.68 2.35 -3.13
N ILE A 33 -6.90 1.42 -2.21
CA ILE A 33 -6.14 0.17 -2.16
C ILE A 33 -6.32 -0.61 -3.47
N ASN A 34 -7.57 -0.79 -3.88
CA ASN A 34 -7.86 -1.55 -5.09
C ASN A 34 -7.32 -0.89 -6.35
N HIS A 35 -7.47 0.42 -6.47
CA HIS A 35 -6.95 1.16 -7.63
C HIS A 35 -5.43 1.07 -7.73
N ALA A 36 -4.74 1.20 -6.59
CA ALA A 36 -3.29 1.08 -6.59
C ALA A 36 -2.84 -0.32 -6.99
N ARG A 37 -3.55 -1.36 -6.51
CA ARG A 37 -3.26 -2.74 -6.91
C ARG A 37 -3.44 -2.95 -8.41
N PHE A 38 -4.53 -2.44 -8.98
CA PHE A 38 -4.78 -2.55 -10.41
C PHE A 38 -3.73 -1.80 -11.21
N SER A 39 -3.36 -0.59 -10.77
CA SER A 39 -2.32 0.18 -11.46
C SER A 39 -0.99 -0.55 -11.48
N ILE A 40 -0.62 -1.17 -10.36
CA ILE A 40 0.63 -1.94 -10.28
C ILE A 40 0.56 -3.17 -11.18
N GLU A 41 -0.59 -3.85 -11.20
CA GLU A 41 -0.78 -4.99 -12.08
C GLU A 41 -0.60 -4.61 -13.54
N ASP A 42 -1.21 -3.50 -13.96
CA ASP A 42 -1.07 -3.00 -15.32
C ASP A 42 0.37 -2.65 -15.68
N ILE A 43 1.07 -1.98 -14.77
CA ILE A 43 2.47 -1.62 -14.97
C ILE A 43 3.33 -2.88 -15.14
N ARG A 44 3.08 -3.90 -14.34
CA ARG A 44 3.85 -5.15 -14.40
C ARG A 44 3.52 -5.97 -15.65
N GLU A 45 2.30 -5.88 -16.16
CA GLU A 45 1.95 -6.53 -17.42
C GLU A 45 2.71 -5.92 -18.59
N ASP A 46 2.85 -4.59 -18.57
CA ASP A 46 3.60 -3.89 -19.61
C ASP A 46 5.11 -4.13 -19.51
N LYS A 47 5.60 -4.42 -18.33
CA LYS A 47 7.02 -4.62 -18.09
C LYS A 47 7.26 -5.82 -17.16
N PRO A 48 7.25 -7.03 -17.73
CA PRO A 48 7.35 -8.26 -16.92
C PRO A 48 8.64 -8.40 -16.09
N SER A 49 9.67 -7.62 -16.40
CA SER A 49 10.89 -7.62 -15.58
C SER A 49 10.69 -7.04 -14.20
N LEU A 50 9.57 -6.35 -13.96
CA LEU A 50 9.20 -5.82 -12.65
C LEU A 50 8.57 -6.95 -11.83
N THR A 51 9.40 -7.88 -11.41
CA THR A 51 8.97 -9.09 -10.69
C THR A 51 8.73 -8.81 -9.22
N ARG A 52 8.07 -9.76 -8.55
CA ARG A 52 7.92 -9.71 -7.09
C ARG A 52 9.28 -9.56 -6.42
N ARG A 53 10.26 -10.33 -6.86
CA ARG A 53 11.61 -10.28 -6.29
C ARG A 53 12.20 -8.88 -6.39
N PHE A 54 12.08 -8.25 -7.56
CA PHE A 54 12.57 -6.89 -7.76
C PHE A 54 11.87 -5.91 -6.80
N ILE A 55 10.54 -6.02 -6.69
CA ILE A 55 9.77 -5.15 -5.82
C ILE A 55 10.20 -5.34 -4.37
N GLU A 56 10.36 -6.58 -3.92
CA GLU A 56 10.74 -6.86 -2.54
C GLU A 56 12.17 -6.45 -2.22
N GLU A 57 13.10 -6.67 -3.13
CA GLU A 57 14.51 -6.40 -2.87
C GLU A 57 14.90 -4.94 -3.09
N ASP A 58 14.34 -4.29 -4.10
CA ASP A 58 14.79 -2.96 -4.50
C ASP A 58 13.86 -1.82 -4.08
N LEU A 59 12.58 -2.07 -3.89
CA LEU A 59 11.60 -1.01 -3.63
C LEU A 59 10.93 -1.07 -2.27
N TRP A 60 10.84 -2.25 -1.66
CA TRP A 60 9.98 -2.45 -0.49
C TRP A 60 10.30 -1.51 0.67
N ASP A 61 11.54 -1.52 1.11
CA ASP A 61 11.93 -0.75 2.29
C ASP A 61 11.78 0.75 2.10
N VAL A 62 12.21 1.26 0.96
CA VAL A 62 12.15 2.70 0.71
C VAL A 62 10.70 3.16 0.57
N CYS A 63 9.87 2.35 -0.07
CA CYS A 63 8.45 2.67 -0.23
C CYS A 63 7.71 2.55 1.10
N PHE A 64 8.03 1.53 1.89
CA PHE A 64 7.41 1.35 3.20
C PHE A 64 7.71 2.54 4.11
N ARG A 65 8.97 2.96 4.20
CA ARG A 65 9.34 4.08 5.08
C ARG A 65 8.62 5.36 4.67
N ARG A 66 8.55 5.63 3.39
CA ARG A 66 7.83 6.81 2.90
C ARG A 66 6.33 6.71 3.17
N ALA A 67 5.77 5.54 2.92
CA ALA A 67 4.34 5.30 3.15
C ALA A 67 3.96 5.48 4.62
N LEU A 68 4.80 5.01 5.53
CA LEU A 68 4.56 5.16 6.96
C LEU A 68 4.53 6.63 7.36
N LEU A 69 5.52 7.41 6.91
CA LEU A 69 5.56 8.84 7.20
C LEU A 69 4.32 9.55 6.65
N GLU A 70 3.92 9.24 5.41
CA GLU A 70 2.74 9.85 4.81
C GLU A 70 1.47 9.47 5.55
N ALA A 71 1.37 8.21 5.98
CA ALA A 71 0.19 7.76 6.74
C ALA A 71 0.10 8.46 8.08
N GLN A 72 1.22 8.62 8.76
CA GLN A 72 1.26 9.34 10.04
C GLN A 72 0.91 10.82 9.85
N ASP A 73 1.42 11.44 8.80
CA ASP A 73 1.11 12.84 8.50
C ASP A 73 -0.38 13.04 8.21
N GLU A 74 -0.97 12.16 7.40
CA GLU A 74 -2.38 12.29 7.03
C GLU A 74 -3.34 12.01 8.18
N THR A 75 -2.99 11.07 9.04
CA THR A 75 -3.87 10.69 10.16
C THR A 75 -3.64 11.49 11.42
N GLY A 76 -2.48 12.16 11.54
CA GLY A 76 -2.07 12.81 12.77
C GLY A 76 -1.71 11.83 13.87
N SER A 77 -1.64 10.54 13.56
CA SER A 77 -1.33 9.51 14.54
C SER A 77 0.17 9.29 14.62
N SER A 78 0.67 8.99 15.82
CA SER A 78 2.07 8.59 16.02
C SER A 78 2.20 7.07 16.08
N GLU A 79 1.11 6.33 15.90
CA GLU A 79 1.18 4.87 15.86
C GLU A 79 2.01 4.40 14.68
N THR A 80 2.64 3.25 14.85
CA THR A 80 3.56 2.73 13.85
C THR A 80 3.24 1.27 13.52
N VAL A 81 3.78 0.84 12.38
CA VAL A 81 3.75 -0.56 11.93
C VAL A 81 5.20 -0.91 11.66
N GLU A 82 5.66 -2.04 12.16
CA GLU A 82 7.08 -2.43 12.00
C GLU A 82 7.39 -2.83 10.56
N PHE A 83 6.46 -3.53 9.92
CA PHE A 83 6.64 -3.99 8.55
C PHE A 83 5.28 -4.29 7.93
N LEU A 84 5.28 -4.44 6.61
CA LEU A 84 4.14 -4.94 5.86
C LEU A 84 4.58 -6.19 5.11
N THR A 85 3.71 -7.19 5.05
CA THR A 85 3.96 -8.38 4.26
C THR A 85 3.45 -8.19 2.83
N TRP A 86 3.98 -8.97 1.91
CA TRP A 86 3.46 -9.00 0.54
C TRP A 86 1.96 -9.29 0.52
N GLU A 87 1.53 -10.25 1.35
CA GLU A 87 0.13 -10.61 1.44
C GLU A 87 -0.74 -9.43 1.84
N GLU A 88 -0.33 -8.68 2.87
CA GLU A 88 -1.08 -7.51 3.33
C GLU A 88 -1.20 -6.45 2.23
N VAL A 89 -0.14 -6.24 1.49
CA VAL A 89 -0.11 -5.20 0.45
C VAL A 89 -0.87 -5.64 -0.80
N PHE A 90 -0.73 -6.87 -1.23
CA PHE A 90 -1.24 -7.30 -2.53
C PHE A 90 -2.38 -8.29 -2.53
N GLU A 91 -2.61 -9.02 -1.45
CA GLU A 91 -3.53 -10.16 -1.47
C GLU A 91 -4.71 -10.04 -0.52
N THR A 92 -4.52 -9.48 0.67
CA THR A 92 -5.59 -9.40 1.65
C THR A 92 -6.78 -8.60 1.13
N ARG A 93 -7.97 -9.15 1.28
CA ARG A 93 -9.21 -8.45 0.95
C ARG A 93 -9.69 -7.66 2.15
N TYR A 94 -9.43 -6.37 2.12
CA TYR A 94 -9.90 -5.47 3.17
C TYR A 94 -11.40 -5.21 2.98
N ARG A 95 -12.15 -5.17 4.08
CA ARG A 95 -13.60 -5.00 4.05
C ARG A 95 -14.06 -4.11 5.19
N LEU A 96 -15.13 -3.37 4.94
CA LEU A 96 -15.82 -2.65 6.01
C LEU A 96 -16.82 -3.60 6.69
N PRO A 97 -17.07 -3.41 8.02
CA PRO A 97 -17.90 -4.35 8.77
C PRO A 97 -19.31 -4.60 8.21
N ASN A 98 -19.91 -3.61 7.57
CA ASN A 98 -21.28 -3.72 7.06
C ASN A 98 -21.37 -3.70 5.55
N ALA A 99 -20.32 -4.06 4.89
CA ALA A 99 -20.29 -4.09 3.42
C ALA A 99 -20.74 -5.42 2.85
#